data_ea999971e423379b5067d2e5a18c0e76
#
_entry.id   ea999971e423379b5067d2e5a18c0e76
#
_cell.length_a   1.000
_cell.length_b   1.000
_cell.length_c   1.000
_cell.angle_alpha   90.00
_cell.angle_beta   90.00
_cell.angle_gamma   90.00
#
_symmetry.space_group_name_H-M   'P 1'
#
loop_
_entity.id
_entity.type
_entity.pdbx_description
1 polymer ?
#
loop_
_entity_poly.entity_id
_entity_poly.type
_entity_poly.pdbx_seq_one_letter_code
_entity_poly.pdbx_strand_id
1 'polypeptide(L)'
;MNQKQSNLLTLATRLGVNILNIYDYQNKDSVIKCSCSSHGHIIENTVDYLLKTNFECIECMHLKAMDVTDTTPFFLSLDAASYVSGMSLFNKEGQLLGHKTFSIDKKKDFFERVEELKREIEKIVRENNIQCIILEDIQYQQNPVLFKKLAMLQGVLRYTIINELKVQLITAMADEWRAYNHIYGAKRQDQKNAAIERARAIFKDNIPEDESESIFLGYYGIYVYNNEPQEED
;
A
#
# COMPACT_ATOMS: atom_id res chain seq x y z
N MET A 1 -0.80 -35.18 16.93
CA MET A 1 -1.10 -33.77 16.61
C MET A 1 -1.70 -33.10 17.85
N ASN A 2 -1.16 -31.96 18.26
CA ASN A 2 -1.67 -31.24 19.43
C ASN A 2 -2.75 -30.22 18.98
N GLN A 3 -3.45 -29.60 19.95
CA GLN A 3 -4.52 -28.63 19.69
C GLN A 3 -4.07 -27.45 18.84
N LYS A 4 -2.85 -26.91 19.07
CA LYS A 4 -2.31 -25.79 18.30
C LYS A 4 -2.09 -26.15 16.84
N GLN A 5 -1.55 -27.34 16.57
CA GLN A 5 -1.38 -27.86 15.21
C GLN A 5 -2.73 -28.06 14.50
N SER A 6 -3.74 -28.57 15.20
CA SER A 6 -5.10 -28.73 14.65
C SER A 6 -5.73 -27.39 14.30
N ASN A 7 -5.61 -26.39 15.17
CA ASN A 7 -6.14 -25.05 14.92
C ASN A 7 -5.47 -24.39 13.71
N LEU A 8 -4.15 -24.53 13.58
CA LEU A 8 -3.39 -23.98 12.46
C LEU A 8 -3.79 -24.63 11.13
N LEU A 9 -3.96 -25.94 11.10
CA LEU A 9 -4.45 -26.66 9.93
C LEU A 9 -5.84 -26.19 9.50
N THR A 10 -6.76 -26.07 10.46
CA THR A 10 -8.13 -25.61 10.18
C THR A 10 -8.12 -24.19 9.57
N LEU A 11 -7.30 -23.29 10.11
CA LEU A 11 -7.16 -21.92 9.58
C LEU A 11 -6.57 -21.94 8.17
N ALA A 12 -5.45 -22.63 7.95
CA ALA A 12 -4.80 -22.73 6.65
C ALA A 12 -5.74 -23.29 5.57
N THR A 13 -6.46 -24.38 5.88
CA THR A 13 -7.45 -24.98 4.95
C THR A 13 -8.54 -23.99 4.59
N ARG A 14 -9.05 -23.20 5.55
CA ARG A 14 -10.06 -22.16 5.29
C ARG A 14 -9.52 -21.07 4.34
N LEU A 15 -8.23 -20.78 4.41
CA LEU A 15 -7.54 -19.80 3.57
C LEU A 15 -7.03 -20.36 2.24
N GLY A 16 -7.42 -21.59 1.89
CA GLY A 16 -7.03 -22.23 0.63
C GLY A 16 -5.58 -22.69 0.59
N VAL A 17 -5.01 -23.08 1.74
CA VAL A 17 -3.62 -23.50 1.86
C VAL A 17 -3.51 -24.85 2.54
N ASN A 18 -2.65 -25.71 2.02
CA ASN A 18 -2.32 -27.01 2.60
C ASN A 18 -0.97 -26.95 3.31
N ILE A 19 -0.92 -27.25 4.60
CA ILE A 19 0.34 -27.34 5.34
C ILE A 19 0.97 -28.71 5.08
N LEU A 20 2.23 -28.71 4.62
CA LEU A 20 2.95 -29.92 4.21
C LEU A 20 3.72 -30.59 5.35
N ASN A 21 4.15 -29.83 6.36
CA ASN A 21 5.01 -30.29 7.46
C ASN A 21 4.52 -29.83 8.86
N ILE A 22 3.23 -30.02 9.14
CA ILE A 22 2.60 -29.56 10.38
C ILE A 22 3.29 -30.05 11.66
N TYR A 23 3.97 -31.20 11.62
CA TYR A 23 4.66 -31.76 12.77
C TYR A 23 5.91 -30.96 13.17
N ASP A 24 6.45 -30.12 12.30
CA ASP A 24 7.56 -29.21 12.59
C ASP A 24 7.09 -27.98 13.41
N TYR A 25 5.77 -27.77 13.50
CA TYR A 25 5.21 -26.65 14.27
C TYR A 25 5.32 -26.89 15.78
N GLN A 26 6.17 -26.11 16.43
CA GLN A 26 6.36 -26.08 17.90
C GLN A 26 5.92 -24.73 18.50
N ASN A 27 6.25 -23.63 17.84
CA ASN A 27 5.96 -22.26 18.26
C ASN A 27 5.86 -21.32 17.04
N LYS A 28 5.66 -20.01 17.27
CA LYS A 28 5.49 -19.02 16.19
C LYS A 28 6.75 -18.86 15.30
N ASP A 29 7.93 -19.19 15.81
CA ASP A 29 9.18 -19.05 15.06
C ASP A 29 9.50 -20.31 14.24
N SER A 30 8.72 -21.39 14.39
CA SER A 30 8.85 -22.60 13.57
C SER A 30 8.60 -22.28 12.11
N VAL A 31 9.50 -22.71 11.24
CA VAL A 31 9.33 -22.60 9.77
C VAL A 31 8.49 -23.75 9.29
N ILE A 32 7.41 -23.45 8.60
CA ILE A 32 6.54 -24.43 7.97
C ILE A 32 6.44 -24.22 6.47
N LYS A 33 6.19 -25.31 5.75
CA LYS A 33 5.92 -25.34 4.31
C LYS A 33 4.45 -25.52 4.06
N CYS A 34 3.93 -24.70 3.18
CA CYS A 34 2.55 -24.77 2.75
C CYS A 34 2.49 -24.82 1.23
N SER A 35 1.41 -25.39 0.68
CA SER A 35 1.13 -25.26 -0.75
C SER A 35 -0.19 -24.54 -0.96
N CYS A 36 -0.19 -23.55 -1.84
CA CYS A 36 -1.39 -22.86 -2.29
C CYS A 36 -2.30 -23.85 -3.03
N SER A 37 -3.56 -23.98 -2.64
CA SER A 37 -4.51 -24.93 -3.26
C SER A 37 -4.83 -24.59 -4.72
N SER A 38 -4.73 -23.31 -5.10
CA SER A 38 -5.03 -22.86 -6.47
C SER A 38 -3.91 -23.11 -7.46
N HIS A 39 -2.64 -22.98 -7.03
CA HIS A 39 -1.49 -22.99 -7.95
C HIS A 39 -0.41 -24.01 -7.57
N GLY A 40 -0.54 -24.70 -6.43
CA GLY A 40 0.50 -25.59 -5.91
C GLY A 40 1.80 -24.87 -5.49
N HIS A 41 1.85 -23.51 -5.55
CA HIS A 41 3.01 -22.73 -5.17
C HIS A 41 3.40 -23.02 -3.72
N ILE A 42 4.67 -23.23 -3.47
CA ILE A 42 5.20 -23.52 -2.12
C ILE A 42 5.51 -22.21 -1.41
N ILE A 43 4.91 -22.04 -0.25
CA ILE A 43 5.14 -20.94 0.68
C ILE A 43 5.91 -21.53 1.87
N GLU A 44 7.11 -20.99 2.16
CA GLU A 44 7.92 -21.44 3.29
C GLU A 44 8.28 -20.23 4.14
N ASN A 45 7.79 -20.17 5.38
CA ASN A 45 8.08 -19.07 6.29
C ASN A 45 7.77 -19.46 7.75
N THR A 46 8.12 -18.57 8.68
CA THR A 46 7.73 -18.75 10.10
C THR A 46 6.21 -18.73 10.24
N VAL A 47 5.71 -19.46 11.24
CA VAL A 47 4.27 -19.47 11.56
C VAL A 47 3.77 -18.07 11.90
N ASP A 48 4.57 -17.24 12.59
CA ASP A 48 4.20 -15.85 12.91
C ASP A 48 3.97 -15.02 11.65
N TYR A 49 4.87 -15.12 10.67
CA TYR A 49 4.72 -14.44 9.38
C TYR A 49 3.48 -14.92 8.63
N LEU A 50 3.31 -16.23 8.50
CA LEU A 50 2.18 -16.82 7.78
C LEU A 50 0.82 -16.44 8.39
N LEU A 51 0.74 -16.37 9.72
CA LEU A 51 -0.47 -15.90 10.40
C LEU A 51 -0.74 -14.42 10.16
N LYS A 52 0.29 -13.58 10.18
CA LYS A 52 0.17 -12.13 9.91
C LYS A 52 -0.24 -11.85 8.47
N THR A 53 0.20 -12.68 7.53
CA THR A 53 -0.09 -12.54 6.10
C THR A 53 -1.29 -13.38 5.63
N ASN A 54 -2.04 -14.01 6.55
CA ASN A 54 -3.14 -14.93 6.21
C ASN A 54 -2.73 -16.01 5.19
N PHE A 55 -1.49 -16.50 5.26
CA PHE A 55 -0.92 -17.47 4.31
C PHE A 55 -0.93 -16.99 2.84
N GLU A 56 -0.75 -15.72 2.63
CA GLU A 56 -0.86 -15.12 1.30
C GLU A 56 0.10 -15.72 0.27
N CYS A 57 -0.42 -16.05 -0.88
CA CYS A 57 0.34 -16.59 -1.99
C CYS A 57 0.71 -15.47 -2.97
N ILE A 58 2.01 -15.15 -3.09
CA ILE A 58 2.52 -14.12 -4.00
C ILE A 58 2.14 -14.37 -5.46
N GLU A 59 2.10 -15.62 -5.91
CA GLU A 59 1.67 -15.95 -7.28
C GLU A 59 0.17 -15.66 -7.50
N CYS A 60 -0.70 -15.91 -6.50
CA CYS A 60 -2.09 -15.49 -6.56
C CYS A 60 -2.22 -13.97 -6.66
N MET A 61 -1.41 -13.23 -5.90
CA MET A 61 -1.39 -11.77 -5.95
C MET A 61 -0.90 -11.27 -7.31
N HIS A 62 0.17 -11.86 -7.84
CA HIS A 62 0.68 -11.53 -9.16
C HIS A 62 -0.38 -11.71 -10.24
N LEU A 63 -1.01 -12.88 -10.31
CA LEU A 63 -2.05 -13.15 -11.31
C LEU A 63 -3.23 -12.19 -11.19
N LYS A 64 -3.67 -11.90 -9.95
CA LYS A 64 -4.72 -10.90 -9.72
C LYS A 64 -4.31 -9.49 -10.15
N ALA A 65 -3.05 -9.11 -9.92
CA ALA A 65 -2.54 -7.81 -10.33
C ALA A 65 -2.42 -7.66 -11.85
N MET A 66 -2.22 -8.77 -12.58
CA MET A 66 -2.12 -8.79 -14.04
C MET A 66 -3.47 -8.91 -14.76
N ASP A 67 -4.52 -9.33 -14.06
CA ASP A 67 -5.88 -9.49 -14.62
C ASP A 67 -6.67 -8.18 -14.53
N VAL A 68 -6.19 -7.14 -15.23
CA VAL A 68 -6.84 -5.82 -15.27
C VAL A 68 -7.97 -5.85 -16.30
N THR A 69 -9.21 -5.73 -15.83
CA THR A 69 -10.43 -5.80 -16.67
C THR A 69 -10.99 -4.42 -17.01
N ASP A 70 -10.83 -3.43 -16.11
CA ASP A 70 -11.23 -2.05 -16.34
C ASP A 70 -10.00 -1.12 -16.23
N THR A 71 -9.77 -0.32 -17.25
CA THR A 71 -8.65 0.64 -17.31
C THR A 71 -9.07 2.07 -16.97
N THR A 72 -10.32 2.28 -16.50
CA THR A 72 -10.81 3.59 -16.11
C THR A 72 -10.26 3.98 -14.73
N PRO A 73 -9.44 5.02 -14.60
CA PRO A 73 -8.93 5.46 -13.31
C PRO A 73 -10.07 5.94 -12.40
N PHE A 74 -9.97 5.63 -11.11
CA PHE A 74 -10.91 6.06 -10.09
C PHE A 74 -10.18 6.64 -8.86
N PHE A 75 -9.09 5.99 -8.42
CA PHE A 75 -8.31 6.42 -7.28
C PHE A 75 -6.93 6.93 -7.72
N LEU A 76 -6.48 7.99 -7.04
CA LEU A 76 -5.08 8.43 -7.03
C LEU A 76 -4.52 8.27 -5.62
N SER A 77 -3.50 7.44 -5.46
CA SER A 77 -2.73 7.34 -4.22
C SER A 77 -1.49 8.22 -4.28
N LEU A 78 -1.20 8.91 -3.19
CA LEU A 78 -0.17 9.94 -3.11
C LEU A 78 0.65 9.82 -1.81
N ASP A 79 1.89 9.36 -1.93
CA ASP A 79 2.94 9.55 -0.93
C ASP A 79 3.61 10.90 -1.19
N ALA A 80 3.12 11.94 -0.49
CA ALA A 80 3.45 13.32 -0.79
C ALA A 80 4.67 13.82 -0.03
N ALA A 81 5.70 14.24 -0.76
CA ALA A 81 6.84 14.94 -0.21
C ALA A 81 7.20 16.19 -1.05
N SER A 82 7.96 17.12 -0.46
CA SER A 82 8.24 18.39 -1.13
C SER A 82 9.31 18.32 -2.22
N TYR A 83 9.95 17.18 -2.44
CA TYR A 83 10.98 16.98 -3.47
C TYR A 83 10.67 15.82 -4.41
N VAL A 84 10.26 14.71 -3.84
CA VAL A 84 9.99 13.48 -4.58
C VAL A 84 8.71 12.90 -4.00
N SER A 85 7.71 12.66 -4.82
CA SER A 85 6.43 12.08 -4.43
C SER A 85 6.14 10.84 -5.26
N GLY A 86 5.67 9.78 -4.61
CA GLY A 86 5.14 8.60 -5.27
C GLY A 86 3.67 8.77 -5.60
N MET A 87 3.25 8.36 -6.79
CA MET A 87 1.87 8.43 -7.26
C MET A 87 1.45 7.13 -7.92
N SER A 88 0.25 6.65 -7.61
CA SER A 88 -0.29 5.44 -8.22
C SER A 88 -1.76 5.60 -8.57
N LEU A 89 -2.16 5.10 -9.73
CA LEU A 89 -3.53 5.13 -10.24
C LEU A 89 -4.16 3.75 -10.14
N PHE A 90 -5.41 3.71 -9.69
CA PHE A 90 -6.18 2.47 -9.60
C PHE A 90 -7.56 2.66 -10.22
N ASN A 91 -8.12 1.57 -10.75
CA ASN A 91 -9.53 1.53 -11.14
C ASN A 91 -10.43 1.37 -9.89
N LYS A 92 -11.73 1.34 -10.09
CA LYS A 92 -12.73 1.23 -9.01
C LYS A 92 -12.64 -0.11 -8.26
N GLU A 93 -12.23 -1.17 -8.93
CA GLU A 93 -12.02 -2.50 -8.37
C GLU A 93 -10.71 -2.62 -7.56
N GLY A 94 -9.90 -1.56 -7.53
CA GLY A 94 -8.62 -1.52 -6.81
C GLY A 94 -7.47 -2.17 -7.57
N GLN A 95 -7.57 -2.32 -8.89
CA GLN A 95 -6.47 -2.81 -9.72
C GLN A 95 -5.53 -1.66 -10.09
N LEU A 96 -4.24 -1.88 -9.98
CA LEU A 96 -3.21 -0.89 -10.32
C LEU A 96 -3.18 -0.66 -11.84
N LEU A 97 -3.36 0.58 -12.27
CA LEU A 97 -3.32 0.99 -13.68
C LEU A 97 -1.98 1.61 -14.06
N GLY A 98 -1.30 2.22 -13.11
CA GLY A 98 -0.01 2.86 -13.35
C GLY A 98 0.56 3.49 -12.09
N HIS A 99 1.86 3.75 -12.14
CA HIS A 99 2.57 4.41 -11.05
C HIS A 99 3.68 5.30 -11.62
N LYS A 100 4.07 6.31 -10.87
CA LYS A 100 5.19 7.18 -11.22
C LYS A 100 5.79 7.88 -10.02
N THR A 101 7.05 8.25 -10.14
CA THR A 101 7.72 9.21 -9.27
C THR A 101 7.61 10.61 -9.86
N PHE A 102 7.13 11.56 -9.07
CA PHE A 102 7.14 12.98 -9.43
C PHE A 102 8.24 13.70 -8.65
N SER A 103 9.21 14.24 -9.38
CA SER A 103 10.39 14.91 -8.82
C SER A 103 10.39 16.39 -9.14
N ILE A 104 10.68 17.23 -8.15
CA ILE A 104 10.69 18.68 -8.27
C ILE A 104 12.12 19.21 -8.03
N ASP A 105 12.53 20.23 -8.78
CA ASP A 105 13.86 20.81 -8.65
C ASP A 105 14.12 21.32 -7.22
N LYS A 106 15.17 20.80 -6.60
CA LYS A 106 15.60 21.15 -5.24
C LYS A 106 16.03 22.63 -5.10
N LYS A 107 16.32 23.33 -6.20
CA LYS A 107 16.67 24.74 -6.21
C LYS A 107 15.47 25.66 -5.99
N LYS A 108 14.25 25.20 -6.28
CA LYS A 108 13.02 25.94 -6.03
C LYS A 108 12.79 26.14 -4.53
N ASP A 109 12.19 27.24 -4.15
CA ASP A 109 11.78 27.43 -2.77
C ASP A 109 10.66 26.47 -2.35
N PHE A 110 10.32 26.43 -1.07
CA PHE A 110 9.34 25.47 -0.56
C PHE A 110 7.95 25.69 -1.17
N PHE A 111 7.51 26.95 -1.31
CA PHE A 111 6.17 27.25 -1.81
C PHE A 111 6.05 27.02 -3.31
N GLU A 112 7.10 27.32 -4.07
CA GLU A 112 7.16 26.98 -5.50
C GLU A 112 7.01 25.46 -5.71
N ARG A 113 7.67 24.66 -4.86
CA ARG A 113 7.55 23.19 -4.92
C ARG A 113 6.14 22.71 -4.57
N VAL A 114 5.53 23.29 -3.54
CA VAL A 114 4.15 22.94 -3.14
C VAL A 114 3.17 23.27 -4.28
N GLU A 115 3.34 24.41 -4.90
CA GLU A 115 2.50 24.84 -6.04
C GLU A 115 2.69 23.93 -7.26
N GLU A 116 3.90 23.48 -7.53
CA GLU A 116 4.17 22.57 -8.65
C GLU A 116 3.56 21.20 -8.41
N LEU A 117 3.66 20.65 -7.19
CA LEU A 117 3.01 19.40 -6.82
C LEU A 117 1.47 19.53 -6.91
N LYS A 118 0.92 20.64 -6.40
CA LYS A 118 -0.51 20.95 -6.52
C LYS A 118 -0.98 20.89 -7.96
N ARG A 119 -0.29 21.59 -8.88
CA ARG A 119 -0.63 21.62 -10.31
C ARG A 119 -0.57 20.23 -10.94
N GLU A 120 0.42 19.41 -10.56
CA GLU A 120 0.51 18.05 -11.08
C GLU A 120 -0.68 17.20 -10.62
N ILE A 121 -1.07 17.31 -9.34
CA ILE A 121 -2.24 16.61 -8.81
C ILE A 121 -3.52 17.08 -9.54
N GLU A 122 -3.72 18.39 -9.66
CA GLU A 122 -4.88 18.96 -10.40
C GLU A 122 -4.96 18.44 -11.83
N LYS A 123 -3.81 18.38 -12.51
CA LYS A 123 -3.72 17.85 -13.88
C LYS A 123 -4.15 16.39 -13.93
N ILE A 124 -3.57 15.54 -13.06
CA ILE A 124 -3.89 14.11 -13.02
C ILE A 124 -5.38 13.89 -12.74
N VAL A 125 -5.93 14.61 -11.76
CA VAL A 125 -7.35 14.49 -11.38
C VAL A 125 -8.26 14.84 -12.55
N ARG A 126 -8.00 15.93 -13.26
CA ARG A 126 -8.83 16.36 -14.38
C ARG A 126 -8.68 15.48 -15.62
N GLU A 127 -7.44 15.10 -15.98
CA GLU A 127 -7.17 14.26 -17.15
C GLU A 127 -7.71 12.84 -17.00
N ASN A 128 -7.76 12.31 -15.77
CA ASN A 128 -8.18 10.94 -15.49
C ASN A 128 -9.54 10.84 -14.79
N ASN A 129 -10.24 11.97 -14.58
CA ASN A 129 -11.52 12.02 -13.88
C ASN A 129 -11.52 11.28 -12.52
N ILE A 130 -10.46 11.50 -11.74
CA ILE A 130 -10.27 10.86 -10.43
C ILE A 130 -11.41 11.25 -9.49
N GLN A 131 -11.98 10.28 -8.78
CA GLN A 131 -13.08 10.47 -7.85
C GLN A 131 -12.65 10.46 -6.39
N CYS A 132 -11.53 9.79 -6.08
CA CYS A 132 -11.02 9.69 -4.71
C CYS A 132 -9.50 9.79 -4.71
N ILE A 133 -8.95 10.59 -3.79
CA ILE A 133 -7.51 10.67 -3.52
C ILE A 133 -7.22 10.02 -2.16
N ILE A 134 -6.19 9.19 -2.15
CA ILE A 134 -5.65 8.54 -0.95
C ILE A 134 -4.32 9.21 -0.64
N LEU A 135 -4.20 9.84 0.53
CA LEU A 135 -3.03 10.63 0.92
C LEU A 135 -2.42 10.08 2.20
N GLU A 136 -1.09 9.82 2.21
CA GLU A 136 -0.41 9.50 3.46
C GLU A 136 -0.50 10.68 4.43
N ASP A 137 -0.94 10.44 5.66
CA ASP A 137 -0.98 11.45 6.71
C ASP A 137 0.39 11.61 7.35
N ILE A 138 0.66 12.83 7.82
CA ILE A 138 1.95 13.14 8.46
C ILE A 138 1.97 12.57 9.88
N GLN A 139 3.05 11.88 10.21
CA GLN A 139 3.38 11.53 11.58
C GLN A 139 4.25 12.60 12.22
N TYR A 140 4.19 12.70 13.54
CA TYR A 140 5.07 13.59 14.30
C TYR A 140 6.54 13.31 13.96
N GLN A 141 7.27 14.36 13.64
CA GLN A 141 8.70 14.30 13.35
C GLN A 141 9.48 14.96 14.49
N GLN A 142 10.60 14.35 14.89
CA GLN A 142 11.49 14.93 15.91
C GLN A 142 12.10 16.28 15.47
N ASN A 143 12.23 16.49 14.16
CA ASN A 143 12.67 17.76 13.60
C ASN A 143 11.45 18.70 13.40
N PRO A 144 11.29 19.73 14.25
CA PRO A 144 10.12 20.62 14.19
C PRO A 144 10.07 21.46 12.91
N VAL A 145 11.20 21.76 12.29
CA VAL A 145 11.25 22.51 11.02
C VAL A 145 10.73 21.64 9.87
N LEU A 146 11.14 20.40 9.84
CA LEU A 146 10.64 19.44 8.85
C LEU A 146 9.15 19.17 9.05
N PHE A 147 8.74 18.91 10.30
CA PHE A 147 7.33 18.70 10.64
C PHE A 147 6.44 19.87 10.21
N LYS A 148 6.87 21.11 10.50
CA LYS A 148 6.15 22.33 10.07
C LYS A 148 5.98 22.38 8.55
N LYS A 149 7.03 22.09 7.77
CA LYS A 149 6.96 22.08 6.31
C LYS A 149 6.00 21.00 5.79
N LEU A 150 6.05 19.80 6.37
CA LEU A 150 5.13 18.73 6.00
C LEU A 150 3.68 19.09 6.35
N ALA A 151 3.43 19.71 7.52
CA ALA A 151 2.10 20.15 7.90
C ALA A 151 1.55 21.24 6.95
N MET A 152 2.41 22.19 6.52
CA MET A 152 2.03 23.20 5.53
C MET A 152 1.69 22.57 4.17
N LEU A 153 2.51 21.62 3.70
CA LEU A 153 2.24 20.87 2.47
C LEU A 153 0.91 20.13 2.55
N GLN A 154 0.68 19.36 3.62
CA GLN A 154 -0.57 18.64 3.87
C GLN A 154 -1.78 19.58 3.90
N GLY A 155 -1.67 20.73 4.56
CA GLY A 155 -2.75 21.73 4.61
C GLY A 155 -3.16 22.22 3.24
N VAL A 156 -2.17 22.54 2.38
CA VAL A 156 -2.43 22.96 0.99
C VAL A 156 -3.07 21.84 0.18
N LEU A 157 -2.52 20.63 0.25
CA LEU A 157 -3.04 19.49 -0.51
C LEU A 157 -4.47 19.14 -0.11
N ARG A 158 -4.76 19.05 1.19
CA ARG A 158 -6.11 18.77 1.72
C ARG A 158 -7.11 19.85 1.27
N TYR A 159 -6.74 21.12 1.39
CA TYR A 159 -7.59 22.23 0.92
C TYR A 159 -7.87 22.12 -0.58
N THR A 160 -6.84 21.86 -1.39
CA THR A 160 -6.99 21.71 -2.84
C THR A 160 -7.90 20.54 -3.19
N ILE A 161 -7.70 19.38 -2.58
CA ILE A 161 -8.47 18.17 -2.87
C ILE A 161 -9.94 18.37 -2.52
N ILE A 162 -10.22 18.86 -1.31
CA ILE A 162 -11.60 18.94 -0.79
C ILE A 162 -12.34 20.15 -1.38
N ASN A 163 -11.70 21.33 -1.43
CA ASN A 163 -12.41 22.58 -1.74
C ASN A 163 -12.30 22.99 -3.21
N GLU A 164 -11.17 22.76 -3.87
CA GLU A 164 -10.94 23.20 -5.25
C GLU A 164 -11.30 22.10 -6.26
N LEU A 165 -10.86 20.86 -5.99
CA LEU A 165 -11.13 19.71 -6.85
C LEU A 165 -12.47 19.04 -6.54
N LYS A 166 -12.94 19.15 -5.30
CA LYS A 166 -14.18 18.53 -4.79
C LYS A 166 -14.17 17.02 -4.99
N VAL A 167 -13.03 16.40 -4.69
CA VAL A 167 -12.78 14.96 -4.78
C VAL A 167 -12.74 14.40 -3.37
N GLN A 168 -13.24 13.18 -3.19
CA GLN A 168 -13.18 12.50 -1.90
C GLN A 168 -11.73 12.32 -1.46
N LEU A 169 -11.44 12.54 -0.17
CA LEU A 169 -10.12 12.38 0.41
C LEU A 169 -10.16 11.31 1.49
N ILE A 170 -9.30 10.32 1.35
CA ILE A 170 -8.97 9.35 2.39
C ILE A 170 -7.54 9.64 2.87
N THR A 171 -7.34 9.66 4.18
CA THR A 171 -6.00 9.78 4.75
C THR A 171 -5.64 8.53 5.53
N ALA A 172 -4.39 8.11 5.46
CA ALA A 172 -3.88 6.91 6.11
C ALA A 172 -2.52 7.17 6.78
N MET A 173 -2.37 6.70 8.02
CA MET A 173 -1.09 6.74 8.71
C MET A 173 -0.15 5.67 8.15
N ALA A 174 1.16 5.96 8.20
CA ALA A 174 2.17 5.05 7.66
C ALA A 174 2.19 3.65 8.32
N ASP A 175 1.90 3.57 9.62
CA ASP A 175 1.81 2.30 10.35
C ASP A 175 0.56 1.50 9.98
N GLU A 176 -0.56 2.15 9.68
CA GLU A 176 -1.80 1.49 9.26
C GLU A 176 -1.64 0.79 7.90
N TRP A 177 -1.24 1.53 6.87
CA TRP A 177 -1.10 0.94 5.53
C TRP A 177 0.05 -0.08 5.45
N ARG A 178 1.14 0.11 6.22
CA ARG A 178 2.21 -0.88 6.30
C ARG A 178 1.75 -2.16 6.98
N ALA A 179 1.01 -2.05 8.08
CA ALA A 179 0.45 -3.22 8.76
C ALA A 179 -0.53 -3.99 7.86
N TYR A 180 -1.43 -3.29 7.18
CA TYR A 180 -2.37 -3.88 6.23
C TYR A 180 -1.67 -4.66 5.12
N ASN A 181 -0.61 -4.09 4.54
CA ASN A 181 0.15 -4.70 3.46
C ASN A 181 1.28 -5.62 3.93
N HIS A 182 1.36 -5.94 5.22
CA HIS A 182 2.37 -6.83 5.79
C HIS A 182 3.82 -6.36 5.54
N ILE A 183 4.04 -5.05 5.54
CA ILE A 183 5.33 -4.40 5.37
C ILE A 183 5.93 -4.17 6.75
N TYR A 184 6.86 -5.04 7.15
CA TYR A 184 7.47 -5.05 8.47
C TYR A 184 8.96 -4.70 8.39
N GLY A 185 9.48 -4.11 9.48
CA GLY A 185 10.88 -3.80 9.64
C GLY A 185 11.14 -3.10 10.98
N ALA A 186 12.31 -3.36 11.58
CA ALA A 186 12.69 -2.76 12.84
C ALA A 186 13.02 -1.27 12.72
N LYS A 187 13.49 -0.85 11.54
CA LYS A 187 13.82 0.54 11.18
C LYS A 187 13.05 0.96 9.94
N ARG A 188 12.91 2.29 9.76
CA ARG A 188 12.25 2.85 8.57
C ARG A 188 12.85 2.32 7.26
N GLN A 189 14.19 2.17 7.18
CA GLN A 189 14.84 1.65 5.98
C GLN A 189 14.47 0.19 5.71
N ASP A 190 14.32 -0.63 6.74
CA ASP A 190 13.92 -2.04 6.59
C ASP A 190 12.49 -2.11 6.04
N GLN A 191 11.59 -1.23 6.50
CA GLN A 191 10.21 -1.14 6.02
C GLN A 191 10.15 -0.70 4.55
N LYS A 192 10.98 0.27 4.14
CA LYS A 192 11.11 0.70 2.75
C LYS A 192 11.61 -0.43 1.84
N ASN A 193 12.65 -1.12 2.27
CA ASN A 193 13.16 -2.28 1.54
C ASN A 193 12.10 -3.37 1.42
N ALA A 194 11.34 -3.65 2.48
CA ALA A 194 10.26 -4.62 2.47
C ALA A 194 9.13 -4.22 1.48
N ALA A 195 8.80 -2.93 1.36
CA ALA A 195 7.85 -2.45 0.37
C ALA A 195 8.34 -2.69 -1.06
N ILE A 196 9.61 -2.34 -1.36
CA ILE A 196 10.22 -2.59 -2.67
C ILE A 196 10.24 -4.08 -3.02
N GLU A 197 10.69 -4.93 -2.09
CA GLU A 197 10.75 -6.38 -2.29
C GLU A 197 9.38 -6.99 -2.54
N ARG A 198 8.38 -6.54 -1.78
CA ARG A 198 7.00 -6.98 -1.93
C ARG A 198 6.41 -6.53 -3.27
N ALA A 199 6.60 -5.29 -3.68
CA ALA A 199 6.19 -4.78 -4.98
C ALA A 199 6.84 -5.58 -6.11
N ARG A 200 8.15 -5.80 -6.03
CA ARG A 200 8.89 -6.64 -7.00
C ARG A 200 8.34 -8.07 -7.07
N ALA A 201 7.98 -8.66 -5.94
CA ALA A 201 7.45 -10.02 -5.92
C ALA A 201 6.06 -10.10 -6.56
N ILE A 202 5.20 -9.08 -6.37
CA ILE A 202 3.84 -9.05 -6.92
C ILE A 202 3.85 -8.69 -8.41
N PHE A 203 4.56 -7.62 -8.78
CA PHE A 203 4.49 -7.07 -10.15
C PHE A 203 5.58 -7.63 -11.08
N LYS A 204 6.56 -8.36 -10.54
CA LYS A 204 7.74 -8.89 -11.25
C LYS A 204 8.57 -7.80 -11.95
N ASP A 205 8.54 -6.58 -11.40
CA ASP A 205 9.22 -5.39 -11.92
C ASP A 205 10.01 -4.67 -10.82
N ASN A 206 10.98 -3.85 -11.25
CA ASN A 206 11.79 -3.00 -10.38
C ASN A 206 11.09 -1.67 -10.13
N ILE A 207 10.16 -1.67 -9.17
CA ILE A 207 9.42 -0.47 -8.78
C ILE A 207 10.23 0.33 -7.77
N PRO A 208 10.47 1.65 -8.00
CA PRO A 208 11.17 2.53 -7.07
C PRO A 208 10.48 2.63 -5.71
N GLU A 209 11.22 3.11 -4.70
CA GLU A 209 10.75 3.23 -3.31
C GLU A 209 9.45 4.02 -3.20
N ASP A 210 9.45 5.29 -3.66
CA ASP A 210 8.30 6.19 -3.51
C ASP A 210 7.06 5.63 -4.25
N GLU A 211 7.26 4.98 -5.41
CA GLU A 211 6.19 4.33 -6.15
C GLU A 211 5.66 3.08 -5.41
N SER A 212 6.55 2.28 -4.83
CA SER A 212 6.15 1.11 -4.03
C SER A 212 5.33 1.53 -2.80
N GLU A 213 5.74 2.58 -2.09
CA GLU A 213 5.00 3.12 -0.94
C GLU A 213 3.63 3.65 -1.38
N SER A 214 3.54 4.40 -2.49
CA SER A 214 2.26 4.89 -3.02
C SER A 214 1.30 3.77 -3.47
N ILE A 215 1.82 2.67 -4.03
CA ILE A 215 1.00 1.50 -4.40
C ILE A 215 0.36 0.87 -3.14
N PHE A 216 1.15 0.61 -2.10
CA PHE A 216 0.63 -0.03 -0.90
C PHE A 216 -0.26 0.89 -0.06
N LEU A 217 0.02 2.19 -0.04
CA LEU A 217 -0.88 3.20 0.49
C LEU A 217 -2.25 3.14 -0.24
N GLY A 218 -2.22 3.04 -1.57
CA GLY A 218 -3.40 2.90 -2.40
C GLY A 218 -4.25 1.69 -2.05
N TYR A 219 -3.66 0.50 -1.93
CA TYR A 219 -4.39 -0.71 -1.54
C TYR A 219 -5.10 -0.58 -0.19
N TYR A 220 -4.43 0.03 0.79
CA TYR A 220 -5.06 0.29 2.09
C TYR A 220 -6.20 1.30 2.00
N GLY A 221 -5.99 2.43 1.31
CA GLY A 221 -7.03 3.45 1.17
C GLY A 221 -8.26 2.95 0.42
N ILE A 222 -8.08 2.08 -0.59
CA ILE A 222 -9.19 1.43 -1.30
C ILE A 222 -9.93 0.45 -0.37
N TYR A 223 -9.20 -0.28 0.49
CA TYR A 223 -9.83 -1.10 1.54
C TYR A 223 -10.68 -0.25 2.48
N VAL A 224 -10.16 0.90 2.94
CA VAL A 224 -10.91 1.85 3.79
C VAL A 224 -12.15 2.35 3.06
N TYR A 225 -12.00 2.82 1.81
CA TYR A 225 -13.11 3.29 0.97
C TYR A 225 -14.25 2.28 0.87
N ASN A 226 -13.93 1.01 0.71
CA ASN A 226 -14.93 -0.05 0.53
C ASN A 226 -15.57 -0.52 1.84
N ASN A 227 -14.98 -0.21 3.00
CA ASN A 227 -15.44 -0.71 4.31
C ASN A 227 -15.94 0.38 5.26
N GLU A 228 -15.69 1.66 4.96
CA GLU A 228 -16.29 2.75 5.71
C GLU A 228 -17.74 2.98 5.23
N PRO A 229 -18.67 3.27 6.14
CA PRO A 229 -20.01 3.69 5.76
C PRO A 229 -19.89 4.95 4.90
N GLN A 230 -20.32 4.88 3.64
CA GLN A 230 -20.47 6.07 2.82
C GLN A 230 -21.60 6.88 3.48
N GLU A 231 -21.32 8.05 4.00
CA GLU A 231 -22.36 8.97 4.40
C GLU A 231 -23.16 9.31 3.14
N GLU A 232 -24.38 8.78 3.08
CA GLU A 232 -25.34 9.16 2.02
C GLU A 232 -25.72 10.62 2.30
N ASP A 233 -25.30 11.54 1.43
CA ASP A 233 -25.73 12.95 1.42
C ASP A 233 -27.23 13.09 1.07
#